data_acbe5b2d72a191089c035a86087330a2
#
_entry.id   acbe5b2d72a191089c035a86087330a2
#
_cell.length_a   1.000
_cell.length_b   1.000
_cell.length_c   1.000
_cell.angle_alpha   90.00
_cell.angle_beta   90.00
_cell.angle_gamma   90.00
#
_symmetry.space_group_name_H-M   'P 1'
#
loop_
_entity.id
_entity.type
_entity.pdbx_description
1 polymer ?
#
loop_
_entity_poly.entity_id
_entity_poly.type
_entity_poly.pdbx_seq_one_letter_code
_entity_poly.pdbx_strand_id
1 'polypeptide(L)'
;MNWLGAFLTVVSSYICGIMLANGENERLCIIDSLLRLFTYMHRRISAERLPLYRIFVEFSDEYLERIGFLERVRSSRHGLENVWQSAVKLLPTDREVLDELVRFGESLGILPLDEQIKRIEVTCIFLNEKRAKISGALQQKRKSIKSVCLLMGIAIAIILL
;
A
#
# COMPACT_ATOMS: atom_id res chain seq x y z
N MET A 1 22.04 34.92 -21.22
CA MET A 1 20.62 34.85 -20.75
C MET A 1 20.02 33.44 -20.79
N ASN A 2 20.81 32.39 -21.00
CA ASN A 2 20.28 31.00 -21.13
C ASN A 2 20.30 30.16 -19.86
N TRP A 3 20.92 30.63 -18.77
CA TRP A 3 20.96 29.84 -17.53
C TRP A 3 19.67 29.87 -16.72
N LEU A 4 18.81 30.84 -16.89
CA LEU A 4 17.45 30.79 -16.32
C LEU A 4 16.64 29.64 -16.90
N GLY A 5 16.76 29.36 -18.21
CA GLY A 5 16.10 28.21 -18.83
C GLY A 5 16.66 26.87 -18.37
N ALA A 6 17.99 26.74 -18.24
CA ALA A 6 18.63 25.54 -17.76
C ALA A 6 18.28 25.25 -16.27
N PHE A 7 18.25 26.28 -15.44
CA PHE A 7 17.82 26.17 -14.05
C PHE A 7 16.35 25.74 -13.92
N LEU A 8 15.47 26.33 -14.76
CA LEU A 8 14.03 25.99 -14.75
C LEU A 8 13.78 24.55 -15.20
N THR A 9 14.50 24.02 -16.18
CA THR A 9 14.38 22.62 -16.62
C THR A 9 14.85 21.63 -15.57
N VAL A 10 15.93 21.94 -14.84
CA VAL A 10 16.42 21.10 -13.73
C VAL A 10 15.41 21.07 -12.59
N VAL A 11 14.87 22.21 -12.18
CA VAL A 11 13.87 22.32 -11.11
C VAL A 11 12.58 21.60 -11.51
N SER A 12 12.12 21.75 -12.74
CA SER A 12 10.92 21.09 -13.26
C SER A 12 11.06 19.57 -13.29
N SER A 13 12.20 19.05 -13.75
CA SER A 13 12.53 17.62 -13.74
C SER A 13 12.59 17.03 -12.32
N TYR A 14 13.14 17.79 -11.37
CA TYR A 14 13.22 17.39 -9.97
C TYR A 14 11.84 17.32 -9.31
N ILE A 15 10.97 18.29 -9.57
CA ILE A 15 9.58 18.30 -9.08
C ILE A 15 8.78 17.12 -9.64
N CYS A 16 8.91 16.83 -10.94
CA CYS A 16 8.29 15.67 -11.57
C CYS A 16 8.75 14.35 -10.94
N GLY A 17 10.04 14.22 -10.64
CA GLY A 17 10.60 13.05 -9.95
C GLY A 17 10.03 12.83 -8.55
N ILE A 18 9.81 13.91 -7.80
CA ILE A 18 9.19 13.85 -6.45
C ILE A 18 7.72 13.44 -6.55
N MET A 19 6.96 13.98 -7.48
CA MET A 19 5.54 13.66 -7.66
C MET A 19 5.32 12.17 -8.01
N LEU A 20 6.16 11.61 -8.88
CA LEU A 20 6.12 10.18 -9.21
C LEU A 20 6.49 9.28 -8.02
N ALA A 21 7.42 9.72 -7.15
CA ALA A 21 7.79 8.98 -5.94
C ALA A 21 6.68 8.98 -4.88
N ASN A 22 5.85 10.02 -4.82
CA ASN A 22 4.77 10.12 -3.84
C ASN A 22 3.66 9.09 -4.08
N GLY A 23 3.28 8.81 -5.33
CA GLY A 23 2.27 7.80 -5.64
C GLY A 23 2.67 6.37 -5.23
N GLU A 24 3.96 6.04 -5.36
CA GLU A 24 4.45 4.72 -4.92
C GLU A 24 4.58 4.63 -3.39
N ASN A 25 4.87 5.74 -2.71
CA ASN A 25 4.84 5.79 -1.24
C ASN A 25 3.42 5.53 -0.70
N GLU A 26 2.39 6.06 -1.36
CA GLU A 26 1.01 5.82 -0.98
C GLU A 26 0.62 4.35 -1.12
N ARG A 27 0.99 3.70 -2.23
CA ARG A 27 0.80 2.26 -2.42
C ARG A 27 1.50 1.43 -1.35
N LEU A 28 2.71 1.82 -0.97
CA LEU A 28 3.43 1.15 0.11
C LEU A 28 2.72 1.31 1.46
N CYS A 29 2.22 2.50 1.77
CA CYS A 29 1.43 2.74 2.98
C CYS A 29 0.18 1.87 3.06
N ILE A 30 -0.53 1.70 1.93
CA ILE A 30 -1.70 0.81 1.86
C ILE A 30 -1.32 -0.62 2.19
N ILE A 31 -0.27 -1.14 1.55
CA ILE A 31 0.17 -2.53 1.77
C ILE A 31 0.63 -2.72 3.22
N ASP A 32 1.35 -1.76 3.79
CA ASP A 32 1.78 -1.80 5.20
C ASP A 32 0.58 -1.81 6.16
N SER A 33 -0.45 -1.01 5.89
CA SER A 33 -1.68 -0.96 6.68
C SER A 33 -2.48 -2.26 6.56
N LEU A 34 -2.58 -2.82 5.35
CA LEU A 34 -3.20 -4.13 5.13
C LEU A 34 -2.43 -5.24 5.85
N LEU A 35 -1.11 -5.26 5.79
CA LEU A 35 -0.29 -6.24 6.51
C LEU A 35 -0.51 -6.15 8.03
N ARG A 36 -0.62 -4.94 8.59
CA ARG A 36 -0.97 -4.77 10.01
C ARG A 36 -2.35 -5.35 10.32
N LEU A 37 -3.34 -5.10 9.47
CA LEU A 37 -4.69 -5.65 9.62
C LEU A 37 -4.67 -7.18 9.58
N PHE A 38 -4.08 -7.79 8.56
CA PHE A 38 -4.03 -9.24 8.40
C PHE A 38 -3.23 -9.93 9.52
N THR A 39 -2.11 -9.33 9.96
CA THR A 39 -1.33 -9.83 11.09
C THR A 39 -2.12 -9.76 12.40
N TYR A 40 -2.88 -8.68 12.60
CA TYR A 40 -3.77 -8.54 13.74
C TYR A 40 -4.89 -9.58 13.72
N MET A 41 -5.53 -9.77 12.55
CA MET A 41 -6.56 -10.80 12.36
C MET A 41 -6.02 -12.20 12.68
N HIS A 42 -4.87 -12.56 12.10
CA HIS A 42 -4.22 -13.85 12.34
C HIS A 42 -4.00 -14.09 13.85
N ARG A 43 -3.42 -13.13 14.54
CA ARG A 43 -3.14 -13.23 15.97
C ARG A 43 -4.41 -13.41 16.81
N ARG A 44 -5.45 -12.59 16.53
CA ARG A 44 -6.70 -12.61 17.31
C ARG A 44 -7.53 -13.86 17.05
N ILE A 45 -7.55 -14.35 15.82
CA ILE A 45 -8.25 -15.58 15.48
C ILE A 45 -7.54 -16.79 16.08
N SER A 46 -6.21 -16.88 15.96
CA SER A 46 -5.43 -18.01 16.44
C SER A 46 -5.39 -18.10 17.97
N ALA A 47 -5.29 -16.97 18.68
CA ALA A 47 -5.17 -16.96 20.13
C ALA A 47 -6.53 -16.97 20.86
N GLU A 48 -7.50 -16.20 20.38
CA GLU A 48 -8.73 -15.90 21.11
C GLU A 48 -9.99 -16.44 20.43
N ARG A 49 -9.87 -16.97 19.20
CA ARG A 49 -11.00 -17.44 18.37
C ARG A 49 -12.12 -16.41 18.25
N LEU A 50 -11.74 -15.12 18.21
CA LEU A 50 -12.69 -14.03 18.12
C LEU A 50 -13.41 -14.02 16.76
N PRO A 51 -14.69 -13.68 16.72
CA PRO A 51 -15.40 -13.51 15.47
C PRO A 51 -14.84 -12.31 14.69
N LEU A 52 -14.74 -12.46 13.38
CA LEU A 52 -14.15 -11.46 12.46
C LEU A 52 -14.70 -10.05 12.64
N TYR A 53 -16.00 -9.92 12.83
CA TYR A 53 -16.63 -8.61 13.06
C TYR A 53 -16.01 -7.89 14.26
N ARG A 54 -15.76 -8.59 15.36
CA ARG A 54 -15.18 -8.01 16.56
C ARG A 54 -13.74 -7.56 16.33
N ILE A 55 -12.99 -8.30 15.53
CA ILE A 55 -11.62 -7.96 15.14
C ILE A 55 -11.60 -6.64 14.37
N PHE A 56 -12.53 -6.45 13.42
CA PHE A 56 -12.61 -5.20 12.66
C PHE A 56 -13.05 -4.00 13.51
N VAL A 57 -13.90 -4.21 14.52
CA VAL A 57 -14.30 -3.14 15.44
C VAL A 57 -13.15 -2.70 16.34
N GLU A 58 -12.34 -3.66 16.83
CA GLU A 58 -11.23 -3.39 17.74
C GLU A 58 -9.96 -2.89 17.03
N PHE A 59 -9.79 -3.22 15.74
CA PHE A 59 -8.61 -2.78 14.97
C PHE A 59 -8.73 -1.31 14.58
N SER A 60 -7.66 -0.55 14.75
CA SER A 60 -7.53 0.85 14.32
C SER A 60 -6.24 1.04 13.54
N ASP A 61 -6.32 1.73 12.41
CA ASP A 61 -5.20 2.12 11.57
C ASP A 61 -5.52 3.46 10.91
N GLU A 62 -4.67 4.45 11.13
CA GLU A 62 -4.87 5.82 10.69
C GLU A 62 -5.11 5.92 9.17
N TYR A 63 -4.35 5.17 8.37
CA TYR A 63 -4.47 5.22 6.93
C TYR A 63 -5.78 4.60 6.44
N LEU A 64 -6.13 3.40 6.94
CA LEU A 64 -7.36 2.70 6.55
C LEU A 64 -8.62 3.41 7.06
N GLU A 65 -8.55 4.15 8.16
CA GLU A 65 -9.63 5.01 8.63
C GLU A 65 -9.81 6.23 7.74
N ARG A 66 -8.70 6.90 7.39
CA ARG A 66 -8.73 8.10 6.53
C ARG A 66 -9.35 7.83 5.16
N ILE A 67 -9.12 6.65 4.57
CA ILE A 67 -9.71 6.27 3.28
C ILE A 67 -11.13 5.67 3.40
N GLY A 68 -11.66 5.57 4.61
CA GLY A 68 -13.01 5.05 4.86
C GLY A 68 -13.16 3.52 4.76
N PHE A 69 -12.03 2.78 4.66
CA PHE A 69 -12.05 1.32 4.55
C PHE A 69 -12.62 0.66 5.82
N LEU A 70 -12.07 1.02 6.99
CA LEU A 70 -12.51 0.44 8.28
C LEU A 70 -13.95 0.83 8.62
N GLU A 71 -14.35 2.06 8.35
CA GLU A 71 -15.72 2.51 8.53
C GLU A 71 -16.69 1.66 7.71
N ARG A 72 -16.35 1.40 6.44
CA ARG A 72 -17.16 0.56 5.56
C ARG A 72 -17.25 -0.88 6.07
N VAL A 73 -16.14 -1.49 6.47
CA VAL A 73 -16.12 -2.88 6.97
C VAL A 73 -16.89 -3.01 8.29
N ARG A 74 -16.87 -1.99 9.15
CA ARG A 74 -17.61 -1.95 10.42
C ARG A 74 -19.12 -1.70 10.26
N SER A 75 -19.57 -1.22 9.10
CA SER A 75 -20.94 -0.76 8.88
C SER A 75 -22.00 -1.85 8.97
N SER A 76 -21.64 -3.13 8.82
CA SER A 76 -22.60 -4.23 8.85
C SER A 76 -22.06 -5.46 9.57
N ARG A 77 -22.93 -6.07 10.39
CA ARG A 77 -22.67 -7.37 11.04
C ARG A 77 -22.99 -8.56 10.15
N HIS A 78 -23.86 -8.37 9.15
CA HIS A 78 -24.31 -9.41 8.24
C HIS A 78 -23.83 -9.13 6.83
N GLY A 79 -23.48 -10.18 6.09
CA GLY A 79 -22.99 -10.02 4.72
C GLY A 79 -21.58 -9.41 4.66
N LEU A 80 -20.69 -9.88 5.53
CA LEU A 80 -19.32 -9.39 5.65
C LEU A 80 -18.58 -9.44 4.31
N GLU A 81 -18.86 -10.40 3.46
CA GLU A 81 -18.34 -10.51 2.10
C GLU A 81 -18.67 -9.27 1.24
N ASN A 82 -19.94 -8.90 1.16
CA ASN A 82 -20.38 -7.76 0.35
C ASN A 82 -19.80 -6.43 0.87
N VAL A 83 -19.75 -6.29 2.18
CA VAL A 83 -19.19 -5.11 2.85
C VAL A 83 -17.69 -5.03 2.59
N TRP A 84 -16.97 -6.14 2.71
CA TRP A 84 -15.56 -6.23 2.38
C TRP A 84 -15.27 -5.86 0.93
N GLN A 85 -15.99 -6.46 -0.03
CA GLN A 85 -15.83 -6.14 -1.45
C GLN A 85 -16.06 -4.65 -1.75
N SER A 86 -17.06 -4.04 -1.09
CA SER A 86 -17.31 -2.61 -1.24
C SER A 86 -16.21 -1.73 -0.63
N ALA A 87 -15.59 -2.18 0.48
CA ALA A 87 -14.46 -1.50 1.10
C ALA A 87 -13.18 -1.63 0.28
N VAL A 88 -12.91 -2.82 -0.28
CA VAL A 88 -11.74 -3.06 -1.15
C VAL A 88 -11.72 -2.13 -2.36
N LYS A 89 -12.87 -1.79 -2.93
CA LYS A 89 -12.98 -0.84 -4.06
C LYS A 89 -12.53 0.58 -3.72
N LEU A 90 -12.44 0.94 -2.45
CA LEU A 90 -11.95 2.25 -2.00
C LEU A 90 -10.41 2.33 -1.97
N LEU A 91 -9.72 1.20 -2.05
CA LEU A 91 -8.26 1.14 -1.94
C LEU A 91 -7.60 1.62 -3.23
N PRO A 92 -6.80 2.71 -3.21
CA PRO A 92 -6.03 3.17 -4.36
C PRO A 92 -4.75 2.33 -4.52
N THR A 93 -4.89 1.07 -4.94
CA THR A 93 -3.79 0.11 -5.06
C THR A 93 -3.83 -0.65 -6.40
N ASP A 94 -2.83 -1.49 -6.64
CA ASP A 94 -2.72 -2.25 -7.89
C ASP A 94 -3.84 -3.29 -8.02
N ARG A 95 -4.25 -3.54 -9.28
CA ARG A 95 -5.31 -4.48 -9.59
C ARG A 95 -5.07 -5.88 -9.01
N GLU A 96 -3.83 -6.35 -9.05
CA GLU A 96 -3.46 -7.66 -8.49
C GLU A 96 -3.73 -7.75 -6.98
N VAL A 97 -3.48 -6.65 -6.24
CA VAL A 97 -3.78 -6.58 -4.81
C VAL A 97 -5.29 -6.55 -4.58
N LEU A 98 -6.03 -5.79 -5.39
CA LEU A 98 -7.49 -5.75 -5.32
C LEU A 98 -8.10 -7.13 -5.58
N ASP A 99 -7.65 -7.82 -6.63
CA ASP A 99 -8.13 -9.15 -7.00
C ASP A 99 -7.87 -10.20 -5.89
N GLU A 100 -6.71 -10.11 -5.22
CA GLU A 100 -6.41 -10.98 -4.08
C GLU A 100 -7.29 -10.68 -2.87
N LEU A 101 -7.52 -9.39 -2.57
CA LEU A 101 -8.40 -8.98 -1.47
C LEU A 101 -9.86 -9.33 -1.73
N VAL A 102 -10.32 -9.26 -2.97
CA VAL A 102 -11.67 -9.73 -3.37
C VAL A 102 -11.80 -11.22 -3.13
N ARG A 103 -10.85 -12.04 -3.62
CA ARG A 103 -10.81 -13.49 -3.37
C ARG A 103 -10.74 -13.85 -1.90
N PHE A 104 -10.02 -13.05 -1.10
CA PHE A 104 -10.03 -13.21 0.35
C PHE A 104 -11.43 -12.96 0.91
N GLY A 105 -12.11 -11.89 0.44
CA GLY A 105 -13.47 -11.53 0.84
C GLY A 105 -14.50 -12.64 0.63
N GLU A 106 -14.42 -13.36 -0.50
CA GLU A 106 -15.29 -14.50 -0.82
C GLU A 106 -15.19 -15.64 0.21
N SER A 107 -14.07 -15.75 0.89
CA SER A 107 -13.82 -16.75 1.93
C SER A 107 -14.24 -16.32 3.33
N LEU A 108 -14.57 -15.03 3.52
CA LEU A 108 -14.87 -14.46 4.85
C LEU A 108 -16.15 -15.01 5.45
N GLY A 109 -16.01 -15.68 6.60
CA GLY A 109 -17.16 -16.20 7.34
C GLY A 109 -17.77 -17.50 6.79
N ILE A 110 -17.23 -18.07 5.72
CA ILE A 110 -17.68 -19.31 5.11
C ILE A 110 -16.76 -20.46 5.48
N LEU A 111 -15.44 -20.21 5.56
CA LEU A 111 -14.43 -21.23 5.82
C LEU A 111 -14.38 -21.65 7.29
N PRO A 112 -14.08 -22.92 7.58
CA PRO A 112 -13.67 -23.36 8.91
C PRO A 112 -12.48 -22.54 9.43
N LEU A 113 -12.35 -22.46 10.77
CA LEU A 113 -11.36 -21.61 11.42
C LEU A 113 -9.93 -21.86 10.92
N ASP A 114 -9.53 -23.14 10.82
CA ASP A 114 -8.18 -23.51 10.40
C ASP A 114 -7.87 -23.12 8.94
N GLU A 115 -8.87 -23.26 8.07
CA GLU A 115 -8.74 -22.84 6.67
C GLU A 115 -8.70 -21.31 6.54
N GLN A 116 -9.44 -20.62 7.39
CA GLN A 116 -9.43 -19.16 7.43
C GLN A 116 -8.06 -18.62 7.88
N ILE A 117 -7.44 -19.25 8.89
CA ILE A 117 -6.08 -18.91 9.32
C ILE A 117 -5.08 -19.07 8.16
N LYS A 118 -5.13 -20.23 7.46
CA LYS A 118 -4.28 -20.48 6.29
C LYS A 118 -4.49 -19.46 5.19
N ARG A 119 -5.75 -19.07 4.94
CA ARG A 119 -6.07 -18.07 3.93
C ARG A 119 -5.48 -16.69 4.28
N ILE A 120 -5.53 -16.30 5.55
CA ILE A 120 -4.89 -15.09 6.05
C ILE A 120 -3.36 -15.15 5.85
N GLU A 121 -2.72 -16.28 6.18
CA GLU A 121 -1.29 -16.47 6.00
C GLU A 121 -0.87 -16.33 4.52
N VAL A 122 -1.59 -16.96 3.60
CA VAL A 122 -1.33 -16.86 2.15
C VAL A 122 -1.44 -15.41 1.69
N THR A 123 -2.48 -14.70 2.12
CA THR A 123 -2.64 -13.28 1.77
C THR A 123 -1.53 -12.42 2.39
N CYS A 124 -1.07 -12.71 3.61
CA CYS A 124 0.09 -12.03 4.20
C CYS A 124 1.37 -12.25 3.39
N ILE A 125 1.64 -13.47 2.94
CA ILE A 125 2.81 -13.78 2.10
C ILE A 125 2.75 -12.98 0.80
N PHE A 126 1.62 -12.99 0.12
CA PHE A 126 1.40 -12.22 -1.11
C PHE A 126 1.63 -10.72 -0.91
N LEU A 127 1.07 -10.14 0.14
CA LEU A 127 1.24 -8.72 0.46
C LEU A 127 2.71 -8.39 0.80
N ASN A 128 3.44 -9.26 1.50
CA ASN A 128 4.86 -9.08 1.78
C ASN A 128 5.71 -9.10 0.50
N GLU A 129 5.41 -9.99 -0.44
CA GLU A 129 6.09 -10.01 -1.74
C GLU A 129 5.84 -8.72 -2.53
N LYS A 130 4.61 -8.23 -2.55
CA LYS A 130 4.26 -6.95 -3.18
C LYS A 130 4.96 -5.78 -2.52
N ARG A 131 5.00 -5.75 -1.19
CA ARG A 131 5.75 -4.77 -0.41
C ARG A 131 7.22 -4.74 -0.80
N ALA A 132 7.87 -5.91 -0.87
CA ALA A 132 9.28 -6.02 -1.24
C ALA A 132 9.54 -5.49 -2.66
N LYS A 133 8.69 -5.81 -3.63
CA LYS A 133 8.78 -5.31 -5.01
C LYS A 133 8.67 -3.78 -5.07
N ILE A 134 7.67 -3.19 -4.42
CA ILE A 134 7.45 -1.74 -4.42
C ILE A 134 8.59 -1.03 -3.69
N SER A 135 9.02 -1.51 -2.52
CA SER A 135 10.10 -0.91 -1.77
C SER A 135 11.44 -0.97 -2.52
N GLY A 136 11.72 -2.08 -3.22
CA GLY A 136 12.90 -2.22 -4.08
C GLY A 136 12.89 -1.24 -5.25
N ALA A 137 11.76 -1.10 -5.93
CA ALA A 137 11.58 -0.12 -7.01
C ALA A 137 11.77 1.32 -6.53
N LEU A 138 11.24 1.67 -5.36
CA LEU A 138 11.41 2.98 -4.73
C LEU A 138 12.88 3.28 -4.40
N GLN A 139 13.60 2.31 -3.84
CA GLN A 139 15.03 2.48 -3.55
C GLN A 139 15.85 2.69 -4.83
N GLN A 140 15.57 1.93 -5.88
CA GLN A 140 16.25 2.05 -7.15
C GLN A 140 15.97 3.41 -7.80
N LYS A 141 14.71 3.87 -7.82
CA LYS A 141 14.34 5.20 -8.31
C LYS A 141 15.04 6.32 -7.53
N ARG A 142 15.08 6.25 -6.21
CA ARG A 142 15.79 7.24 -5.37
C ARG A 142 17.29 7.29 -5.67
N LYS A 143 17.93 6.14 -5.89
CA LYS A 143 19.34 6.08 -6.29
C LYS A 143 19.56 6.70 -7.66
N SER A 144 18.72 6.37 -8.65
CA SER A 144 18.80 6.94 -10.00
C SER A 144 18.62 8.44 -10.02
N ILE A 145 17.64 8.97 -9.30
CA ILE A 145 17.40 10.42 -9.20
C ILE A 145 18.62 11.14 -8.60
N LYS A 146 19.21 10.60 -7.52
CA LYS A 146 20.42 11.17 -6.92
C LYS A 146 21.60 11.19 -7.90
N SER A 147 21.82 10.11 -8.66
CA SER A 147 22.89 10.01 -9.66
C SER A 147 22.68 11.00 -10.81
N VAL A 148 21.46 11.12 -11.32
CA VAL A 148 21.12 12.06 -12.38
C VAL A 148 21.31 13.52 -11.91
N CYS A 149 20.85 13.86 -10.71
CA CYS A 149 21.04 15.20 -10.16
C CYS A 149 22.53 15.53 -9.98
N LEU A 150 23.35 14.57 -9.53
CA LEU A 150 24.80 14.75 -9.40
C LEU A 150 25.46 15.01 -10.76
N LEU A 151 25.16 14.19 -11.76
CA LEU A 151 25.71 14.32 -13.11
C LEU A 151 25.28 15.66 -13.77
N MET A 152 24.04 16.06 -13.59
CA MET A 152 23.54 17.36 -14.08
C MET A 152 24.26 18.53 -13.39
N GLY A 153 24.48 18.42 -12.08
CA GLY A 153 25.23 19.44 -11.34
C GLY A 153 26.68 19.60 -11.86
N ILE A 154 27.36 18.47 -12.15
CA ILE A 154 28.72 18.48 -12.72
C ILE A 154 28.70 19.06 -14.13
N ALA A 155 27.75 18.67 -14.97
CA ALA A 155 27.65 19.21 -16.35
C ALA A 155 27.43 20.72 -16.36
N ILE A 156 26.59 21.25 -15.47
CA ILE A 156 26.36 22.70 -15.34
C ILE A 156 27.62 23.39 -14.86
N ALA A 157 28.36 22.81 -13.87
CA ALA A 157 29.63 23.37 -13.41
C ALA A 157 30.68 23.47 -14.52
N ILE A 158 30.77 22.46 -15.41
CA ILE A 158 31.71 22.47 -16.55
C ILE A 158 31.32 23.52 -17.61
N ILE A 159 30.04 23.76 -17.85
CA ILE A 159 29.55 24.74 -18.80
C ILE A 159 29.77 26.19 -18.32
N LEU A 160 29.82 26.38 -16.99
CA LEU A 160 30.01 27.67 -16.35
C LEU A 160 31.50 28.06 -16.14
N LEU A 161 32.41 27.10 -16.28
CA LEU A 161 33.87 27.30 -16.15
C LEU A 161 34.49 27.64 -17.51
#